data_6be0ddf8ea6a82bd93890ebdf633039f
#
_entry.id   6be0ddf8ea6a82bd93890ebdf633039f
#
_cell.length_a   1.000
_cell.length_b   1.000
_cell.length_c   1.000
_cell.angle_alpha   90.00
_cell.angle_beta   90.00
_cell.angle_gamma   90.00
#
_symmetry.space_group_name_H-M   'P 1'
#
loop_
_entity.id
_entity.type
_entity.pdbx_description
1 polymer ?
#
loop_
_entity_poly.entity_id
_entity_poly.type
_entity_poly.pdbx_seq_one_letter_code
_entity_poly.pdbx_strand_id
1 'polypeptide(L)'
;MRILVIGAGAVGGYFGGRLAAAGRDVTFLVRAGRAEQLRRAGLEIFDVYGDVMVEAHTLKLLTAEELRARPETFDLILLSTKAYSLESAMADFAPAVGSGTVILPLLNGMRHLDALDRRFGAEHVVGGTTYIVADMDAEGRVHSMTGLHDVTFGERDRVVTARMKAMEATMTGAGFDVRLETDMVAAMWQKWVMLASAGAITCLMRGSIGAVMAAPGGVETARAIIAECAAIATANGHAPMEAALAEGTLRVTEAGSRLRTSMYRDMRKGARVEADQILGDLLERGRARGVEAPLLRAAYAKLSVYSASIKS
;
A
#
# COMPACT_ATOMS: atom_id res chain seq x y z
N MET A 1 14.66 -14.86 -9.81
CA MET A 1 14.86 -13.82 -8.77
C MET A 1 14.50 -14.41 -7.42
N ARG A 2 15.33 -14.18 -6.41
CA ARG A 2 15.04 -14.47 -5.00
C ARG A 2 14.25 -13.30 -4.42
N ILE A 3 13.07 -13.57 -3.90
CA ILE A 3 12.13 -12.53 -3.42
C ILE A 3 12.03 -12.59 -1.91
N LEU A 4 12.23 -11.44 -1.23
CA LEU A 4 11.94 -11.29 0.19
C LEU A 4 10.67 -10.46 0.36
N VAL A 5 9.64 -11.03 0.94
CA VAL A 5 8.39 -10.34 1.26
C VAL A 5 8.42 -9.87 2.71
N ILE A 6 8.35 -8.55 2.91
CA ILE A 6 8.39 -7.97 4.25
C ILE A 6 6.97 -7.92 4.82
N GLY A 7 6.70 -8.87 5.70
CA GLY A 7 5.39 -9.08 6.31
C GLY A 7 4.47 -10.01 5.51
N ALA A 8 3.82 -10.94 6.19
CA ALA A 8 2.76 -11.81 5.65
C ALA A 8 1.40 -11.38 6.20
N GLY A 9 1.08 -10.09 6.04
CA GLY A 9 -0.22 -9.50 6.32
C GLY A 9 -1.16 -9.59 5.11
N ALA A 10 -2.23 -8.78 5.07
CA ALA A 10 -3.22 -8.81 3.99
C ALA A 10 -2.60 -8.61 2.59
N VAL A 11 -1.70 -7.62 2.42
CA VAL A 11 -1.07 -7.34 1.12
C VAL A 11 0.09 -8.29 0.84
N GLY A 12 1.05 -8.38 1.74
CA GLY A 12 2.24 -9.23 1.55
C GLY A 12 1.93 -10.72 1.56
N GLY A 13 0.97 -11.15 2.39
CA GLY A 13 0.46 -12.52 2.36
C GLY A 13 -0.22 -12.85 1.05
N TYR A 14 -1.02 -11.92 0.51
CA TYR A 14 -1.70 -12.11 -0.76
C TYR A 14 -0.69 -12.26 -1.92
N PHE A 15 0.08 -11.21 -2.22
CA PHE A 15 0.98 -11.23 -3.38
C PHE A 15 2.15 -12.20 -3.20
N GLY A 16 2.75 -12.24 -2.01
CA GLY A 16 3.83 -13.18 -1.71
C GLY A 16 3.35 -14.65 -1.72
N GLY A 17 2.16 -14.91 -1.20
CA GLY A 17 1.57 -16.25 -1.22
C GLY A 17 1.25 -16.73 -2.63
N ARG A 18 0.67 -15.87 -3.48
CA ARG A 18 0.42 -16.19 -4.89
C ARG A 18 1.71 -16.42 -5.67
N LEU A 19 2.75 -15.63 -5.43
CA LEU A 19 4.08 -15.85 -6.00
C LEU A 19 4.66 -17.21 -5.56
N ALA A 20 4.56 -17.54 -4.27
CA ALA A 20 5.03 -18.83 -3.73
C ALA A 20 4.25 -20.00 -4.32
N ALA A 21 2.92 -19.91 -4.41
CA ALA A 21 2.06 -20.92 -5.03
C ALA A 21 2.36 -21.12 -6.51
N ALA A 22 2.80 -20.05 -7.21
CA ALA A 22 3.25 -20.11 -8.60
C ALA A 22 4.71 -20.62 -8.74
N GLY A 23 5.32 -21.15 -7.68
CA GLY A 23 6.66 -21.74 -7.68
C GLY A 23 7.80 -20.72 -7.75
N ARG A 24 7.54 -19.45 -7.40
CA ARG A 24 8.62 -18.46 -7.32
C ARG A 24 9.42 -18.63 -6.03
N ASP A 25 10.69 -18.23 -6.06
CA ASP A 25 11.58 -18.31 -4.89
C ASP A 25 11.28 -17.19 -3.89
N VAL A 26 10.28 -17.42 -3.03
CA VAL A 26 9.77 -16.46 -2.06
C VAL A 26 10.16 -16.84 -0.65
N THR A 27 10.72 -15.89 0.08
CA THR A 27 10.96 -15.97 1.52
C THR A 27 10.17 -14.84 2.21
N PHE A 28 9.50 -15.12 3.31
CA PHE A 28 8.79 -14.11 4.10
C PHE A 28 9.62 -13.72 5.31
N LEU A 29 9.91 -12.43 5.45
CA LEU A 29 10.46 -11.86 6.69
C LEU A 29 9.30 -11.45 7.58
N VAL A 30 9.11 -12.16 8.67
CA VAL A 30 7.97 -11.99 9.57
C VAL A 30 8.39 -11.96 11.03
N ARG A 31 7.54 -11.40 11.90
CA ARG A 31 7.73 -11.47 13.35
C ARG A 31 7.59 -12.89 13.85
N ALA A 32 8.25 -13.24 14.96
CA ALA A 32 8.31 -14.60 15.50
C ALA A 32 6.93 -15.27 15.67
N GLY A 33 5.95 -14.58 16.24
CA GLY A 33 4.59 -15.13 16.38
C GLY A 33 3.90 -15.42 15.04
N ARG A 34 4.14 -14.60 13.99
CA ARG A 34 3.61 -14.90 12.66
C ARG A 34 4.36 -16.05 11.99
N ALA A 35 5.67 -16.15 12.21
CA ALA A 35 6.46 -17.29 11.71
C ALA A 35 5.95 -18.61 12.30
N GLU A 36 5.71 -18.65 13.60
CA GLU A 36 5.16 -19.83 14.28
C GLU A 36 3.77 -20.22 13.74
N GLN A 37 2.88 -19.26 13.55
CA GLN A 37 1.56 -19.49 12.98
C GLN A 37 1.66 -20.07 11.55
N LEU A 38 2.51 -19.51 10.70
CA LEU A 38 2.72 -19.97 9.32
C LEU A 38 3.40 -21.34 9.25
N ARG A 39 4.35 -21.64 10.14
CA ARG A 39 4.97 -22.96 10.26
C ARG A 39 3.97 -24.04 10.65
N ARG A 40 2.93 -23.68 11.40
CA ARG A 40 1.89 -24.61 11.84
C ARG A 40 0.79 -24.81 10.81
N ALA A 41 0.27 -23.71 10.23
CA ALA A 41 -0.96 -23.72 9.43
C ALA A 41 -0.74 -23.49 7.92
N GLY A 42 0.46 -23.05 7.50
CA GLY A 42 0.64 -22.57 6.14
C GLY A 42 0.09 -21.16 5.92
N LEU A 43 -0.09 -20.79 4.68
CA LEU A 43 -0.67 -19.50 4.30
C LEU A 43 -1.89 -19.74 3.41
N GLU A 44 -3.06 -19.43 3.96
CA GLU A 44 -4.34 -19.53 3.26
C GLU A 44 -4.77 -18.17 2.70
N ILE A 45 -5.20 -18.15 1.45
CA ILE A 45 -5.73 -16.98 0.75
C ILE A 45 -7.08 -17.34 0.17
N PHE A 46 -8.13 -16.71 0.68
CA PHE A 46 -9.48 -16.80 0.13
C PHE A 46 -9.68 -15.70 -0.90
N ASP A 47 -10.06 -16.06 -2.13
CA ASP A 47 -10.15 -15.12 -3.24
C ASP A 47 -11.33 -15.41 -4.15
N VAL A 48 -11.90 -14.36 -4.73
CA VAL A 48 -12.98 -14.45 -5.70
C VAL A 48 -12.61 -15.23 -6.98
N TYR A 49 -11.29 -15.36 -7.26
CA TYR A 49 -10.75 -16.12 -8.40
C TYR A 49 -10.31 -17.54 -8.04
N GLY A 50 -10.58 -17.98 -6.83
CA GLY A 50 -10.19 -19.28 -6.29
C GLY A 50 -9.18 -19.16 -5.16
N ASP A 51 -9.39 -20.02 -4.17
CA ASP A 51 -8.57 -20.06 -2.98
C ASP A 51 -7.17 -20.61 -3.27
N VAL A 52 -6.19 -20.12 -2.51
CA VAL A 52 -4.81 -20.56 -2.61
C VAL A 52 -4.32 -21.01 -1.26
N MET A 53 -3.73 -22.20 -1.22
CA MET A 53 -3.04 -22.72 -0.05
C MET A 53 -1.56 -22.88 -0.35
N VAL A 54 -0.71 -22.27 0.46
CA VAL A 54 0.73 -22.53 0.47
C VAL A 54 1.02 -23.35 1.72
N GLU A 55 1.39 -24.60 1.50
CA GLU A 55 1.63 -25.57 2.56
C GLU A 55 2.77 -25.13 3.49
N ALA A 56 2.61 -25.36 4.79
CA ALA A 56 3.58 -24.93 5.81
C ALA A 56 5.01 -25.39 5.53
N HIS A 57 5.17 -26.61 5.01
CA HIS A 57 6.50 -27.20 4.72
C HIS A 57 7.18 -26.61 3.48
N THR A 58 6.44 -25.90 2.61
CA THR A 58 6.98 -25.22 1.42
C THR A 58 7.32 -23.76 1.67
N LEU A 59 6.81 -23.18 2.77
CA LEU A 59 7.06 -21.78 3.11
C LEU A 59 8.50 -21.58 3.60
N LYS A 60 9.20 -20.64 2.96
CA LYS A 60 10.50 -20.14 3.45
C LYS A 60 10.24 -18.94 4.34
N LEU A 61 10.60 -19.04 5.60
CA LEU A 61 10.32 -18.04 6.62
C LEU A 61 11.63 -17.61 7.30
N LEU A 62 11.76 -16.30 7.49
CA LEU A 62 12.83 -15.69 8.27
C LEU A 62 12.24 -14.75 9.33
N THR A 63 12.87 -14.70 10.46
CA THR A 63 12.73 -13.61 11.43
C THR A 63 13.88 -12.62 11.27
N ALA A 64 13.74 -11.41 11.79
CA ALA A 64 14.81 -10.42 11.77
C ALA A 64 16.06 -10.89 12.54
N GLU A 65 15.89 -11.72 13.58
CA GLU A 65 16.99 -12.30 14.33
C GLU A 65 17.75 -13.33 13.48
N GLU A 66 17.04 -14.24 12.83
CA GLU A 66 17.63 -15.24 11.92
C GLU A 66 18.38 -14.58 10.76
N LEU A 67 17.81 -13.51 10.16
CA LEU A 67 18.45 -12.77 9.08
C LEU A 67 19.70 -12.01 9.55
N ARG A 68 19.68 -11.44 10.77
CA ARG A 68 20.88 -10.81 11.35
C ARG A 68 21.97 -11.83 11.70
N ALA A 69 21.59 -12.99 12.18
CA ALA A 69 22.54 -14.07 12.52
C ALA A 69 23.21 -14.67 11.26
N ARG A 70 22.48 -14.72 10.15
CA ARG A 70 22.96 -15.22 8.85
C ARG A 70 22.49 -14.28 7.74
N PRO A 71 23.20 -13.18 7.49
CA PRO A 71 22.87 -12.25 6.43
C PRO A 71 22.88 -12.92 5.06
N GLU A 72 21.82 -12.71 4.29
CA GLU A 72 21.72 -13.15 2.91
C GLU A 72 21.00 -12.09 2.08
N THR A 73 21.39 -11.93 0.83
CA THR A 73 20.81 -10.89 -0.05
C THR A 73 19.73 -11.47 -0.96
N PHE A 74 18.82 -10.59 -1.36
CA PHE A 74 17.71 -10.92 -2.26
C PHE A 74 17.71 -9.99 -3.47
N ASP A 75 17.20 -10.48 -4.59
CA ASP A 75 17.11 -9.69 -5.82
C ASP A 75 15.96 -8.66 -5.73
N LEU A 76 14.86 -9.05 -5.10
CA LEU A 76 13.66 -8.23 -4.94
C LEU A 76 13.18 -8.26 -3.48
N ILE A 77 12.99 -7.09 -2.90
CA ILE A 77 12.29 -6.91 -1.62
C ILE A 77 10.92 -6.33 -1.90
N LEU A 78 9.87 -7.12 -1.64
CA LEU A 78 8.48 -6.70 -1.72
C LEU A 78 8.06 -6.15 -0.35
N LEU A 79 8.03 -4.83 -0.21
CA LEU A 79 7.76 -4.15 1.06
C LEU A 79 6.27 -3.83 1.19
N SER A 80 5.57 -4.53 2.09
CA SER A 80 4.11 -4.46 2.25
C SER A 80 3.65 -4.20 3.68
N THR A 81 4.48 -3.55 4.47
CA THR A 81 4.14 -3.19 5.85
C THR A 81 3.24 -1.98 5.92
N LYS A 82 2.54 -1.81 7.03
CA LYS A 82 1.85 -0.55 7.33
C LYS A 82 2.89 0.56 7.56
N ALA A 83 2.58 1.78 7.13
CA ALA A 83 3.50 2.93 7.18
C ALA A 83 4.10 3.20 8.57
N TYR A 84 3.31 3.00 9.63
CA TYR A 84 3.79 3.18 11.01
C TYR A 84 4.78 2.12 11.49
N SER A 85 5.03 1.07 10.71
CA SER A 85 6.03 0.03 10.96
C SER A 85 7.24 0.14 10.02
N LEU A 86 7.30 1.15 9.15
CA LEU A 86 8.32 1.27 8.12
C LEU A 86 9.74 1.31 8.70
N GLU A 87 9.99 2.15 9.70
CA GLU A 87 11.32 2.31 10.31
C GLU A 87 11.84 1.00 10.90
N SER A 88 10.99 0.28 11.67
CA SER A 88 11.37 -1.02 12.21
C SER A 88 11.60 -2.06 11.11
N ALA A 89 10.74 -2.06 10.09
CA ALA A 89 10.89 -2.98 8.96
C ALA A 89 12.20 -2.73 8.19
N MET A 90 12.56 -1.47 7.92
CA MET A 90 13.84 -1.11 7.29
C MET A 90 15.04 -1.60 8.09
N ALA A 91 14.99 -1.52 9.42
CA ALA A 91 16.02 -2.07 10.29
C ALA A 91 16.11 -3.59 10.22
N ASP A 92 14.96 -4.26 10.13
CA ASP A 92 14.86 -5.71 10.11
C ASP A 92 15.37 -6.31 8.79
N PHE A 93 15.04 -5.70 7.65
CA PHE A 93 15.47 -6.22 6.35
C PHE A 93 16.79 -5.62 5.80
N ALA A 94 17.40 -4.64 6.47
CA ALA A 94 18.65 -4.04 6.01
C ALA A 94 19.74 -5.07 5.66
N PRO A 95 19.93 -6.17 6.42
CA PRO A 95 20.92 -7.20 6.05
C PRO A 95 20.62 -7.97 4.75
N ALA A 96 19.40 -7.83 4.21
CA ALA A 96 18.98 -8.48 2.96
C ALA A 96 19.28 -7.62 1.70
N VAL A 97 19.71 -6.36 1.87
CA VAL A 97 19.98 -5.45 0.77
C VAL A 97 21.44 -5.59 0.32
N GLY A 98 21.63 -6.08 -0.89
CA GLY A 98 22.92 -6.12 -1.59
C GLY A 98 22.94 -5.13 -2.74
N SER A 99 24.07 -5.00 -3.43
CA SER A 99 24.27 -4.01 -4.51
C SER A 99 23.30 -4.13 -5.68
N GLY A 100 22.72 -5.31 -5.91
CA GLY A 100 21.74 -5.57 -6.98
C GLY A 100 20.29 -5.64 -6.52
N THR A 101 20.04 -5.44 -5.22
CA THR A 101 18.68 -5.56 -4.66
C THR A 101 17.77 -4.43 -5.13
N VAL A 102 16.55 -4.78 -5.53
CA VAL A 102 15.47 -3.82 -5.82
C VAL A 102 14.46 -3.84 -4.69
N ILE A 103 14.09 -2.67 -4.19
CA ILE A 103 13.04 -2.52 -3.17
C ILE A 103 11.79 -1.99 -3.86
N LEU A 104 10.73 -2.82 -3.89
CA LEU A 104 9.41 -2.46 -4.39
C LEU A 104 8.46 -2.22 -3.23
N PRO A 105 8.18 -0.96 -2.87
CA PRO A 105 7.22 -0.64 -1.83
C PRO A 105 5.79 -0.71 -2.37
N LEU A 106 4.91 -1.42 -1.67
CA LEU A 106 3.47 -1.48 -1.92
C LEU A 106 2.69 -0.67 -0.86
N LEU A 107 3.30 0.36 -0.33
CA LEU A 107 2.70 1.24 0.66
C LEU A 107 1.87 2.34 -0.01
N ASN A 108 0.86 2.83 0.70
CA ASN A 108 0.07 3.98 0.27
C ASN A 108 0.80 5.31 0.53
N GLY A 109 0.52 6.32 -0.31
CA GLY A 109 1.19 7.63 -0.24
C GLY A 109 2.60 7.61 -0.84
N MET A 110 3.42 8.61 -0.51
CA MET A 110 4.75 8.81 -1.11
C MET A 110 5.89 8.91 -0.08
N ARG A 111 5.61 9.21 1.18
CA ARG A 111 6.61 9.49 2.22
C ARG A 111 7.61 8.37 2.44
N HIS A 112 7.20 7.13 2.18
CA HIS A 112 8.06 5.95 2.30
C HIS A 112 9.24 5.98 1.31
N LEU A 113 9.08 6.59 0.13
CA LEU A 113 10.17 6.71 -0.84
C LEU A 113 11.32 7.54 -0.26
N ASP A 114 11.02 8.68 0.35
CA ASP A 114 12.03 9.57 0.96
C ASP A 114 12.80 8.86 2.09
N ALA A 115 12.12 8.01 2.86
CA ALA A 115 12.74 7.24 3.95
C ALA A 115 13.64 6.12 3.42
N LEU A 116 13.17 5.38 2.40
CA LEU A 116 13.90 4.31 1.75
C LEU A 116 15.14 4.83 1.02
N ASP A 117 15.02 5.93 0.28
CA ASP A 117 16.14 6.58 -0.42
C ASP A 117 17.26 7.01 0.54
N ARG A 118 16.89 7.64 1.65
CA ARG A 118 17.86 8.05 2.65
C ARG A 118 18.61 6.88 3.28
N ARG A 119 17.97 5.73 3.40
CA ARG A 119 18.56 4.58 4.08
C ARG A 119 19.32 3.65 3.16
N PHE A 120 18.84 3.43 1.95
CA PHE A 120 19.36 2.39 1.06
C PHE A 120 19.96 2.94 -0.24
N GLY A 121 19.71 4.20 -0.56
CA GLY A 121 20.03 4.79 -1.86
C GLY A 121 18.86 4.74 -2.83
N ALA A 122 18.67 5.80 -3.61
CA ALA A 122 17.57 5.93 -4.57
C ALA A 122 17.66 4.88 -5.70
N GLU A 123 18.84 4.39 -5.99
CA GLU A 123 19.11 3.36 -7.00
C GLU A 123 18.50 1.99 -6.64
N HIS A 124 18.27 1.74 -5.37
CA HIS A 124 17.59 0.53 -4.91
C HIS A 124 16.07 0.63 -4.94
N VAL A 125 15.49 1.83 -4.92
CA VAL A 125 14.08 2.05 -4.67
C VAL A 125 13.33 2.38 -5.94
N VAL A 126 12.40 1.52 -6.32
CA VAL A 126 11.50 1.73 -7.46
C VAL A 126 10.14 2.25 -6.98
N GLY A 127 9.36 2.80 -7.90
CA GLY A 127 7.97 3.14 -7.63
C GLY A 127 7.09 1.91 -7.68
N GLY A 128 6.05 1.88 -6.82
CA GLY A 128 5.10 0.79 -6.80
C GLY A 128 3.73 1.20 -6.28
N THR A 129 2.69 0.62 -6.85
CA THR A 129 1.32 0.71 -6.36
C THR A 129 0.63 -0.63 -6.46
N THR A 130 -0.43 -0.81 -5.67
CA THR A 130 -1.30 -1.98 -5.77
C THR A 130 -2.75 -1.60 -5.52
N TYR A 131 -3.67 -2.15 -6.29
CA TYR A 131 -5.10 -2.08 -5.99
C TYR A 131 -5.55 -3.46 -5.52
N ILE A 132 -5.81 -3.57 -4.24
CA ILE A 132 -6.34 -4.76 -3.60
C ILE A 132 -7.25 -4.34 -2.43
N VAL A 133 -8.33 -5.05 -2.25
CA VAL A 133 -9.16 -4.94 -1.04
C VAL A 133 -9.04 -6.26 -0.31
N ALA A 134 -8.08 -6.34 0.58
CA ALA A 134 -7.83 -7.53 1.40
C ALA A 134 -7.84 -7.19 2.89
N ASP A 135 -8.15 -8.20 3.70
CA ASP A 135 -8.05 -8.17 5.16
C ASP A 135 -7.48 -9.50 5.65
N MET A 136 -7.09 -9.54 6.91
CA MET A 136 -6.59 -10.76 7.56
C MET A 136 -7.50 -11.06 8.76
N ASP A 137 -7.96 -12.28 8.87
CA ASP A 137 -8.77 -12.70 10.00
C ASP A 137 -7.93 -13.03 11.26
N ALA A 138 -8.60 -13.41 12.34
CA ALA A 138 -7.95 -13.73 13.60
C ALA A 138 -7.05 -14.98 13.53
N GLU A 139 -7.35 -15.88 12.60
CA GLU A 139 -6.58 -17.09 12.31
C GLU A 139 -5.39 -16.80 11.40
N GLY A 140 -5.25 -15.57 10.91
CA GLY A 140 -4.16 -15.14 10.05
C GLY A 140 -4.33 -15.51 8.57
N ARG A 141 -5.54 -15.88 8.16
CA ARG A 141 -5.87 -16.16 6.77
C ARG A 141 -6.16 -14.86 6.03
N VAL A 142 -5.76 -14.80 4.78
CA VAL A 142 -5.95 -13.60 3.94
C VAL A 142 -7.24 -13.72 3.16
N HIS A 143 -8.09 -12.70 3.22
CA HIS A 143 -9.34 -12.62 2.47
C HIS A 143 -9.27 -11.47 1.46
N SER A 144 -9.27 -11.78 0.16
CA SER A 144 -9.48 -10.81 -0.91
C SER A 144 -10.98 -10.62 -1.13
N MET A 145 -11.44 -9.37 -1.04
CA MET A 145 -12.87 -9.06 -1.03
C MET A 145 -13.41 -8.61 -2.38
N THR A 146 -12.53 -8.40 -3.36
CA THR A 146 -12.89 -7.89 -4.69
C THR A 146 -11.99 -8.50 -5.75
N GLY A 147 -12.40 -8.40 -7.03
CA GLY A 147 -11.57 -8.80 -8.16
C GLY A 147 -10.39 -7.87 -8.47
N LEU A 148 -10.11 -6.87 -7.63
CA LEU A 148 -8.93 -6.00 -7.80
C LEU A 148 -7.73 -6.65 -7.12
N HIS A 149 -6.70 -6.97 -7.89
CA HIS A 149 -5.49 -7.59 -7.42
C HIS A 149 -4.29 -7.30 -8.33
N ASP A 150 -4.01 -6.04 -8.56
CA ASP A 150 -2.89 -5.64 -9.40
C ASP A 150 -1.68 -5.14 -8.62
N VAL A 151 -0.51 -5.30 -9.24
CA VAL A 151 0.74 -4.65 -8.86
C VAL A 151 1.25 -3.89 -10.08
N THR A 152 1.37 -2.58 -9.93
CA THR A 152 1.97 -1.70 -10.94
C THR A 152 3.28 -1.15 -10.38
N PHE A 153 4.35 -1.21 -11.17
CA PHE A 153 5.68 -0.75 -10.75
C PHE A 153 6.48 -0.22 -11.93
N GLY A 154 7.54 0.51 -11.62
CA GLY A 154 8.46 1.06 -12.62
C GLY A 154 9.61 1.84 -11.99
N GLU A 155 10.60 2.16 -12.81
CA GLU A 155 11.62 3.12 -12.42
C GLU A 155 10.99 4.50 -12.23
N ARG A 156 11.62 5.33 -11.41
CA ARG A 156 11.10 6.68 -11.10
C ARG A 156 11.57 7.75 -12.09
N ASP A 157 12.50 7.40 -12.97
CA ASP A 157 13.09 8.27 -14.01
C ASP A 157 12.52 8.05 -15.42
N ARG A 158 11.44 7.25 -15.53
CA ARG A 158 10.75 6.90 -16.79
C ARG A 158 11.55 6.00 -17.72
N VAL A 159 12.60 5.34 -17.24
CA VAL A 159 13.40 4.40 -18.04
C VAL A 159 12.92 2.97 -17.80
N VAL A 160 12.73 2.20 -18.87
CA VAL A 160 12.43 0.77 -18.77
C VAL A 160 13.74 -0.01 -18.75
N THR A 161 14.21 -0.37 -17.59
CA THR A 161 15.48 -1.08 -17.41
C THR A 161 15.36 -2.59 -17.52
N ALA A 162 16.48 -3.29 -17.64
CA ALA A 162 16.51 -4.76 -17.66
C ALA A 162 15.98 -5.37 -16.35
N ARG A 163 16.23 -4.71 -15.19
CA ARG A 163 15.72 -5.20 -13.90
C ARG A 163 14.19 -5.10 -13.82
N MET A 164 13.56 -4.08 -14.42
CA MET A 164 12.10 -3.97 -14.48
C MET A 164 11.48 -5.09 -15.32
N LYS A 165 12.08 -5.41 -16.47
CA LYS A 165 11.64 -6.54 -17.31
C LYS A 165 11.81 -7.89 -16.59
N ALA A 166 12.88 -8.06 -15.84
CA ALA A 166 13.09 -9.27 -15.03
C ALA A 166 12.07 -9.41 -13.90
N MET A 167 11.70 -8.30 -13.24
CA MET A 167 10.64 -8.28 -12.23
C MET A 167 9.28 -8.62 -12.85
N GLU A 168 8.93 -8.01 -13.99
CA GLU A 168 7.69 -8.30 -14.73
C GLU A 168 7.60 -9.78 -15.07
N ALA A 169 8.64 -10.35 -15.70
CA ALA A 169 8.69 -11.76 -16.03
C ALA A 169 8.59 -12.68 -14.80
N THR A 170 9.16 -12.26 -13.67
CA THR A 170 9.10 -13.02 -12.41
C THR A 170 7.71 -13.02 -11.80
N MET A 171 6.98 -11.90 -11.85
CA MET A 171 5.67 -11.77 -11.21
C MET A 171 4.52 -12.21 -12.11
N THR A 172 4.67 -12.10 -13.44
CA THR A 172 3.63 -12.50 -14.40
C THR A 172 3.27 -13.98 -14.27
N GLY A 173 1.97 -14.27 -14.35
CA GLY A 173 1.43 -15.64 -14.23
C GLY A 173 1.32 -16.14 -12.79
N ALA A 174 1.48 -15.29 -11.79
CA ALA A 174 1.32 -15.65 -10.38
C ALA A 174 -0.13 -15.48 -9.86
N GLY A 175 -1.11 -15.31 -10.76
CA GLY A 175 -2.52 -15.24 -10.41
C GLY A 175 -2.98 -13.86 -9.93
N PHE A 176 -2.27 -12.82 -10.31
CA PHE A 176 -2.67 -11.41 -10.16
C PHE A 176 -2.15 -10.60 -11.36
N ASP A 177 -2.71 -9.42 -11.56
CA ASP A 177 -2.34 -8.54 -12.66
C ASP A 177 -1.02 -7.83 -12.37
N VAL A 178 -0.13 -7.83 -13.36
CA VAL A 178 1.18 -7.17 -13.30
C VAL A 178 1.28 -6.14 -14.40
N ARG A 179 1.69 -4.92 -14.04
CA ARG A 179 1.85 -3.83 -14.99
C ARG A 179 3.17 -3.11 -14.77
N LEU A 180 3.96 -3.05 -15.84
CA LEU A 180 5.14 -2.18 -15.90
C LEU A 180 4.70 -0.79 -16.39
N GLU A 181 4.90 0.22 -15.55
CA GLU A 181 4.50 1.60 -15.81
C GLU A 181 5.74 2.48 -16.05
N THR A 182 5.73 3.20 -17.17
CA THR A 182 6.84 4.09 -17.53
C THR A 182 6.85 5.36 -16.68
N ASP A 183 5.69 6.01 -16.50
CA ASP A 183 5.58 7.18 -15.63
C ASP A 183 5.04 6.80 -14.24
N MET A 184 5.82 5.98 -13.55
CA MET A 184 5.41 5.40 -12.28
C MET A 184 5.13 6.45 -11.20
N VAL A 185 5.88 7.56 -11.20
CA VAL A 185 5.66 8.64 -10.23
C VAL A 185 4.31 9.32 -10.46
N ALA A 186 3.93 9.58 -11.71
CA ALA A 186 2.60 10.13 -12.02
C ALA A 186 1.48 9.15 -11.61
N ALA A 187 1.65 7.85 -11.88
CA ALA A 187 0.68 6.82 -11.47
C ALA A 187 0.52 6.76 -9.94
N MET A 188 1.62 6.87 -9.19
CA MET A 188 1.59 6.93 -7.72
C MET A 188 0.85 8.16 -7.22
N TRP A 189 1.12 9.36 -7.76
CA TRP A 189 0.41 10.59 -7.42
C TRP A 189 -1.09 10.49 -7.73
N GLN A 190 -1.45 9.99 -8.90
CA GLN A 190 -2.85 9.81 -9.30
C GLN A 190 -3.61 8.90 -8.34
N LYS A 191 -3.01 7.76 -7.98
CA LYS A 191 -3.57 6.87 -6.95
C LYS A 191 -3.68 7.57 -5.60
N TRP A 192 -2.64 8.32 -5.20
CA TRP A 192 -2.62 8.99 -3.91
C TRP A 192 -3.71 10.06 -3.77
N VAL A 193 -3.95 10.87 -4.80
CA VAL A 193 -5.05 11.84 -4.83
C VAL A 193 -6.39 11.16 -4.52
N MET A 194 -6.70 10.07 -5.22
CA MET A 194 -7.97 9.37 -5.03
C MET A 194 -8.07 8.66 -3.68
N LEU A 195 -6.97 8.06 -3.23
CA LEU A 195 -6.90 7.37 -1.94
C LEU A 195 -7.05 8.35 -0.77
N ALA A 196 -6.36 9.50 -0.83
CA ALA A 196 -6.44 10.55 0.18
C ALA A 196 -7.85 11.15 0.23
N SER A 197 -8.44 11.43 -0.94
CA SER A 197 -9.80 11.94 -1.05
C SER A 197 -10.81 10.98 -0.43
N ALA A 198 -10.84 9.72 -0.86
CA ALA A 198 -11.75 8.72 -0.33
C ALA A 198 -11.55 8.49 1.18
N GLY A 199 -10.28 8.48 1.62
CA GLY A 199 -9.90 8.35 3.03
C GLY A 199 -10.40 9.53 3.86
N ALA A 200 -10.19 10.75 3.40
CA ALA A 200 -10.67 11.96 4.06
C ALA A 200 -12.21 12.00 4.14
N ILE A 201 -12.91 11.73 3.03
CA ILE A 201 -14.38 11.71 2.96
C ILE A 201 -14.94 10.69 3.97
N THR A 202 -14.53 9.44 3.89
CA THR A 202 -15.08 8.37 4.71
C THR A 202 -14.74 8.51 6.20
N CYS A 203 -13.53 8.97 6.53
CA CYS A 203 -13.10 9.15 7.91
C CYS A 203 -13.68 10.42 8.54
N LEU A 204 -13.73 11.53 7.81
CA LEU A 204 -14.29 12.79 8.33
C LEU A 204 -15.77 12.62 8.67
N MET A 205 -16.54 12.03 7.75
CA MET A 205 -17.99 11.88 7.91
C MET A 205 -18.42 10.56 8.56
N ARG A 206 -17.48 9.66 8.85
CA ARG A 206 -17.73 8.37 9.51
C ARG A 206 -18.78 7.51 8.78
N GLY A 207 -18.79 7.54 7.46
CA GLY A 207 -19.74 6.83 6.62
C GLY A 207 -19.12 6.10 5.42
N SER A 208 -19.89 5.22 4.78
CA SER A 208 -19.56 4.77 3.44
C SER A 208 -19.75 5.92 2.44
N ILE A 209 -19.17 5.82 1.25
CA ILE A 209 -19.37 6.84 0.20
C ILE A 209 -20.86 7.10 -0.03
N GLY A 210 -21.69 6.07 -0.22
CA GLY A 210 -23.12 6.24 -0.44
C GLY A 210 -23.85 6.91 0.73
N ALA A 211 -23.45 6.64 1.98
CA ALA A 211 -24.03 7.30 3.13
C ALA A 211 -23.68 8.81 3.16
N VAL A 212 -22.45 9.14 2.76
CA VAL A 212 -22.02 10.54 2.63
C VAL A 212 -22.77 11.24 1.50
N MET A 213 -22.93 10.57 0.35
CA MET A 213 -23.65 11.15 -0.80
C MET A 213 -25.15 11.42 -0.51
N ALA A 214 -25.75 10.64 0.40
CA ALA A 214 -27.14 10.83 0.81
C ALA A 214 -27.32 11.96 1.85
N ALA A 215 -26.24 12.45 2.47
CA ALA A 215 -26.30 13.49 3.48
C ALA A 215 -26.37 14.89 2.85
N PRO A 216 -27.13 15.84 3.42
CA PRO A 216 -27.12 17.24 2.98
C PRO A 216 -25.70 17.81 2.99
N GLY A 217 -25.24 18.38 1.86
CA GLY A 217 -23.89 18.94 1.71
C GLY A 217 -22.79 17.89 1.51
N GLY A 218 -23.13 16.59 1.49
CA GLY A 218 -22.15 15.49 1.37
C GLY A 218 -21.45 15.47 0.02
N VAL A 219 -22.19 15.66 -1.06
CA VAL A 219 -21.64 15.67 -2.45
C VAL A 219 -20.68 16.86 -2.63
N GLU A 220 -21.10 18.05 -2.21
CA GLU A 220 -20.31 19.28 -2.30
C GLU A 220 -19.01 19.16 -1.49
N THR A 221 -19.09 18.64 -0.27
CA THR A 221 -17.93 18.42 0.59
C THR A 221 -16.96 17.39 -0.02
N ALA A 222 -17.49 16.29 -0.55
CA ALA A 222 -16.66 15.27 -1.20
C ALA A 222 -15.91 15.83 -2.42
N ARG A 223 -16.60 16.58 -3.28
CA ARG A 223 -15.99 17.23 -4.45
C ARG A 223 -14.94 18.26 -4.05
N ALA A 224 -15.19 19.04 -2.99
CA ALA A 224 -14.22 20.00 -2.49
C ALA A 224 -12.96 19.31 -1.95
N ILE A 225 -13.07 18.21 -1.21
CA ILE A 225 -11.90 17.40 -0.76
C ILE A 225 -11.11 16.87 -1.95
N ILE A 226 -11.77 16.36 -3.00
CA ILE A 226 -11.11 15.88 -4.20
C ILE A 226 -10.34 17.01 -4.89
N ALA A 227 -10.96 18.19 -5.00
CA ALA A 227 -10.34 19.37 -5.60
C ALA A 227 -9.11 19.83 -4.80
N GLU A 228 -9.15 19.84 -3.47
CA GLU A 228 -8.00 20.14 -2.60
C GLU A 228 -6.86 19.17 -2.83
N CYS A 229 -7.12 17.85 -2.88
CA CYS A 229 -6.10 16.83 -3.13
C CYS A 229 -5.50 16.97 -4.54
N ALA A 230 -6.32 17.22 -5.56
CA ALA A 230 -5.86 17.41 -6.94
C ALA A 230 -5.04 18.71 -7.09
N ALA A 231 -5.43 19.80 -6.42
CA ALA A 231 -4.69 21.05 -6.41
C ALA A 231 -3.29 20.88 -5.80
N ILE A 232 -3.16 20.11 -4.72
CA ILE A 232 -1.86 19.81 -4.11
C ILE A 232 -0.98 19.02 -5.09
N ALA A 233 -1.52 17.99 -5.75
CA ALA A 233 -0.78 17.21 -6.74
C ALA A 233 -0.31 18.09 -7.90
N THR A 234 -1.19 18.93 -8.43
CA THR A 234 -0.89 19.88 -9.52
C THR A 234 0.22 20.86 -9.14
N ALA A 235 0.15 21.44 -7.95
CA ALA A 235 1.17 22.37 -7.44
C ALA A 235 2.55 21.71 -7.24
N ASN A 236 2.57 20.38 -7.09
CA ASN A 236 3.79 19.57 -7.02
C ASN A 236 4.26 19.05 -8.41
N GLY A 237 3.63 19.46 -9.49
CA GLY A 237 4.00 19.08 -10.87
C GLY A 237 3.40 17.73 -11.34
N HIS A 238 2.42 17.21 -10.61
CA HIS A 238 1.79 15.91 -10.88
C HIS A 238 0.28 16.05 -11.01
N ALA A 239 -0.18 16.95 -11.91
CA ALA A 239 -1.60 17.12 -12.19
C ALA A 239 -2.22 15.76 -12.58
N PRO A 240 -3.30 15.31 -11.91
CA PRO A 240 -3.99 14.10 -12.32
C PRO A 240 -4.50 14.23 -13.75
N MET A 241 -4.45 13.14 -14.51
CA MET A 241 -5.07 13.09 -15.83
C MET A 241 -6.58 13.33 -15.68
N GLU A 242 -7.15 14.20 -16.52
CA GLU A 242 -8.56 14.60 -16.46
C GLU A 242 -9.51 13.40 -16.46
N ALA A 243 -9.31 12.45 -17.37
CA ALA A 243 -10.14 11.24 -17.45
C ALA A 243 -10.06 10.39 -16.18
N ALA A 244 -8.86 10.24 -15.61
CA ALA A 244 -8.68 9.44 -14.39
C ALA A 244 -9.23 10.16 -13.14
N LEU A 245 -9.12 11.49 -13.08
CA LEU A 245 -9.72 12.29 -12.03
C LEU A 245 -11.26 12.21 -12.11
N ALA A 246 -11.82 12.29 -13.31
CA ALA A 246 -13.26 12.16 -13.54
C ALA A 246 -13.78 10.77 -13.14
N GLU A 247 -13.14 9.69 -13.60
CA GLU A 247 -13.49 8.33 -13.22
C GLU A 247 -13.39 8.11 -11.69
N GLY A 248 -12.28 8.51 -11.10
CA GLY A 248 -12.09 8.42 -9.66
C GLY A 248 -13.13 9.23 -8.88
N THR A 249 -13.48 10.43 -9.35
CA THR A 249 -14.53 11.26 -8.75
C THR A 249 -15.87 10.53 -8.79
N LEU A 250 -16.25 9.97 -9.94
CA LEU A 250 -17.48 9.17 -10.04
C LEU A 250 -17.52 8.03 -9.02
N ARG A 251 -16.41 7.30 -8.88
CA ARG A 251 -16.29 6.19 -7.93
C ARG A 251 -16.46 6.61 -6.47
N VAL A 252 -15.88 7.76 -6.07
CA VAL A 252 -15.95 8.25 -4.68
C VAL A 252 -17.11 9.20 -4.42
N THR A 253 -17.99 9.42 -5.41
CA THR A 253 -19.26 10.15 -5.26
C THR A 253 -20.46 9.33 -5.74
N GLU A 254 -20.32 8.02 -5.86
CA GLU A 254 -21.38 7.11 -6.30
C GLU A 254 -22.48 7.00 -5.22
N ALA A 255 -23.72 7.31 -5.63
CA ALA A 255 -24.88 7.17 -4.77
C ALA A 255 -25.10 5.69 -4.39
N GLY A 256 -25.40 5.43 -3.12
CA GLY A 256 -25.64 4.07 -2.62
C GLY A 256 -24.38 3.20 -2.49
N SER A 257 -23.20 3.70 -2.84
CA SER A 257 -21.94 2.94 -2.78
C SER A 257 -21.64 2.45 -1.35
N ARG A 258 -21.30 1.17 -1.22
CA ARG A 258 -20.86 0.57 0.05
C ARG A 258 -19.38 0.76 0.32
N LEU A 259 -18.67 1.48 -0.54
CA LEU A 259 -17.24 1.69 -0.46
C LEU A 259 -16.86 2.31 0.90
N ARG A 260 -15.93 1.65 1.58
CA ARG A 260 -15.27 2.06 2.82
C ARG A 260 -13.77 1.88 2.65
N THR A 261 -13.01 2.93 2.84
CA THR A 261 -11.54 2.84 2.72
C THR A 261 -10.94 1.97 3.82
N SER A 262 -9.72 1.45 3.58
CA SER A 262 -8.96 0.68 4.59
C SER A 262 -8.79 1.49 5.88
N MET A 263 -8.42 2.78 5.76
CA MET A 263 -8.24 3.68 6.90
C MET A 263 -9.54 3.85 7.72
N TYR A 264 -10.69 3.95 7.05
CA TYR A 264 -11.98 4.00 7.75
C TYR A 264 -12.34 2.66 8.42
N ARG A 265 -12.04 1.52 7.77
CA ARG A 265 -12.22 0.20 8.37
C ARG A 265 -11.33 0.02 9.61
N ASP A 266 -10.05 0.42 9.52
CA ASP A 266 -9.11 0.36 10.64
C ASP A 266 -9.60 1.25 11.80
N MET A 267 -10.04 2.48 11.51
CA MET A 267 -10.63 3.37 12.52
C MET A 267 -11.86 2.76 13.20
N ARG A 268 -12.73 2.08 12.45
CA ARG A 268 -13.91 1.42 13.02
C ARG A 268 -13.59 0.22 13.90
N LYS A 269 -12.48 -0.45 13.65
CA LYS A 269 -11.96 -1.57 14.46
C LYS A 269 -11.20 -1.08 15.71
N GLY A 270 -11.05 0.23 15.91
CA GLY A 270 -10.19 0.77 16.98
C GLY A 270 -8.71 0.59 16.70
N ALA A 271 -8.31 0.28 15.46
CA ALA A 271 -6.93 0.00 15.08
C ALA A 271 -6.19 1.27 14.65
N ARG A 272 -4.85 1.22 14.63
CA ARG A 272 -4.01 2.32 14.13
C ARG A 272 -4.30 2.61 12.66
N VAL A 273 -4.33 3.90 12.32
CA VAL A 273 -4.59 4.40 10.96
C VAL A 273 -3.34 5.02 10.34
N GLU A 274 -3.25 5.02 9.00
CA GLU A 274 -2.12 5.57 8.25
C GLU A 274 -2.35 7.07 7.89
N ALA A 275 -2.92 7.85 8.84
CA ALA A 275 -3.30 9.23 8.59
C ALA A 275 -2.10 10.13 8.23
N ASP A 276 -0.96 9.97 8.93
CA ASP A 276 0.25 10.76 8.69
C ASP A 276 0.83 10.49 7.30
N GLN A 277 0.80 9.23 6.87
CA GLN A 277 1.32 8.80 5.58
C GLN A 277 0.44 9.26 4.41
N ILE A 278 -0.90 9.22 4.59
CA ILE A 278 -1.85 9.44 3.49
C ILE A 278 -2.32 10.90 3.43
N LEU A 279 -2.70 11.50 4.55
CA LEU A 279 -3.20 12.86 4.60
C LEU A 279 -2.15 13.86 5.08
N GLY A 280 -1.39 13.51 6.09
CA GLY A 280 -0.38 14.39 6.69
C GLY A 280 0.71 14.79 5.70
N ASP A 281 1.31 13.82 5.00
CA ASP A 281 2.33 14.08 3.98
C ASP A 281 1.78 14.90 2.80
N LEU A 282 0.54 14.62 2.36
CA LEU A 282 -0.10 15.38 1.29
C LEU A 282 -0.30 16.85 1.69
N LEU A 283 -0.78 17.09 2.90
CA LEU A 283 -0.95 18.45 3.46
C LEU A 283 0.40 19.18 3.59
N GLU A 284 1.44 18.50 4.04
CA GLU A 284 2.79 19.07 4.15
C GLU A 284 3.33 19.51 2.79
N ARG A 285 3.18 18.68 1.77
CA ARG A 285 3.53 19.01 0.37
C ARG A 285 2.69 20.15 -0.20
N GLY A 286 1.39 20.20 0.15
CA GLY A 286 0.51 21.30 -0.23
C GLY A 286 0.94 22.62 0.40
N ARG A 287 1.21 22.63 1.70
CA ARG A 287 1.69 23.81 2.44
C ARG A 287 3.01 24.33 1.88
N ALA A 288 3.94 23.44 1.54
CA ALA A 288 5.23 23.81 0.93
C ALA A 288 5.08 24.50 -0.44
N ARG A 289 3.92 24.34 -1.09
CA ARG A 289 3.57 24.98 -2.38
C ARG A 289 2.52 26.08 -2.25
N GLY A 290 2.15 26.49 -1.02
CA GLY A 290 1.16 27.54 -0.80
C GLY A 290 -0.27 27.15 -1.13
N VAL A 291 -0.60 25.85 -1.16
CA VAL A 291 -1.97 25.36 -1.42
C VAL A 291 -2.74 25.25 -0.11
N GLU A 292 -3.87 25.95 -0.03
CA GLU A 292 -4.81 25.81 1.07
C GLU A 292 -5.72 24.58 0.86
N ALA A 293 -5.86 23.77 1.92
CA ALA A 293 -6.67 22.55 1.91
C ALA A 293 -7.42 22.39 3.25
N PRO A 294 -8.40 23.23 3.53
CA PRO A 294 -9.06 23.29 4.85
C PRO A 294 -9.85 22.04 5.20
N LEU A 295 -10.52 21.40 4.24
CA LEU A 295 -11.29 20.17 4.48
C LEU A 295 -10.40 18.97 4.69
N LEU A 296 -9.34 18.84 3.91
CA LEU A 296 -8.32 17.80 4.10
C LEU A 296 -7.62 17.96 5.46
N ARG A 297 -7.32 19.20 5.86
CA ARG A 297 -6.77 19.54 7.18
C ARG A 297 -7.72 19.14 8.31
N ALA A 298 -9.02 19.40 8.17
CA ALA A 298 -10.03 19.00 9.15
C ALA A 298 -10.12 17.46 9.28
N ALA A 299 -10.06 16.73 8.16
CA ALA A 299 -10.04 15.28 8.16
C ALA A 299 -8.78 14.73 8.84
N TYR A 300 -7.61 15.31 8.57
CA TYR A 300 -6.35 14.93 9.21
C TYR A 300 -6.35 15.23 10.72
N ALA A 301 -6.83 16.42 11.14
CA ALA A 301 -6.94 16.78 12.54
C ALA A 301 -7.82 15.79 13.31
N LYS A 302 -8.98 15.41 12.75
CA LYS A 302 -9.84 14.38 13.34
C LYS A 302 -9.13 13.03 13.52
N LEU A 303 -8.38 12.57 12.50
CA LEU A 303 -7.64 11.32 12.58
C LEU A 303 -6.47 11.39 13.54
N SER A 304 -5.85 12.56 13.71
CA SER A 304 -4.79 12.79 14.70
C SER A 304 -5.34 12.68 16.13
N VAL A 305 -6.52 13.27 16.41
CA VAL A 305 -7.23 13.09 17.69
C VAL A 305 -7.57 11.64 17.95
N TYR A 306 -8.10 10.95 16.95
CA TYR A 306 -8.35 9.50 17.04
C TYR A 306 -7.06 8.72 17.33
N SER A 307 -5.97 8.99 16.62
CA SER A 307 -4.70 8.28 16.81
C SER A 307 -4.10 8.51 18.20
N ALA A 308 -4.32 9.70 18.80
CA ALA A 308 -3.92 9.96 20.17
C ALA A 308 -4.74 9.15 21.17
N SER A 309 -6.05 9.01 20.95
CA SER A 309 -6.94 8.27 21.86
C SER A 309 -6.73 6.76 21.91
N ILE A 310 -6.16 6.15 20.86
CA ILE A 310 -5.88 4.69 20.85
C ILE A 310 -4.47 4.34 21.36
N LYS A 311 -3.62 5.34 21.64
CA LYS A 311 -2.28 5.13 22.22
C LYS A 311 -2.31 5.15 23.76
N SER A 312 -3.41 5.64 24.31
CA SER A 312 -3.67 5.67 25.75
C SER A 312 -4.38 4.40 26.18
#